data_47112cb9bc8db5f35e65f62d19b3032c
#
_entry.id   47112cb9bc8db5f35e65f62d19b3032c
#
_cell.length_a   1.000
_cell.length_b   1.000
_cell.length_c   1.000
_cell.angle_alpha   90.00
_cell.angle_beta   90.00
_cell.angle_gamma   90.00
#
_symmetry.space_group_name_H-M   'P 1'
#
loop_
_entity.id
_entity.type
_entity.pdbx_description
1 polymer ?
#
loop_
_entity_poly.entity_id
_entity_poly.type
_entity_poly.pdbx_seq_one_letter_code
_entity_poly.pdbx_strand_id
1 'polypeptide(L)'
;MCKINGRKLKKFREREGLTLEDVAKVCGVSYSTISKYENGIHNPADATVDKICLLLKINKNDIEIADVGYNFTSGEGKITEKIRKSKGFIRYSTPSETEKFIQEHSETSEDVELREVKCALKNSFSIASKKYILINPTFIHIPDWQRDTDMAKVQEIAQDFNEDKYDPVKVYVINGKLFVADGAHRIVAFVINGEIKMLVEVLNCNEHEAILTFLGQQSARKAMSIADTYRAGVKANIREYIDFKNLFENYNIQIVTDDNKLDNPIGKVAPSRTLLRMVKNDTETLENIIRIIKLLNWTGSEKSPFALRMFQVFKKLYANYGENMVDDELLMNCKGASYFENKIAPVKSNAEMYDILAKIITA
;
A
#
# COMPACT_ATOMS: atom_id res chain seq x y z
N MET A 1 22.60 15.37 -9.99
CA MET A 1 21.56 16.24 -10.52
C MET A 1 20.50 16.38 -9.45
N CYS A 2 20.44 17.53 -8.84
CA CYS A 2 19.59 17.80 -7.68
C CYS A 2 18.13 17.92 -8.14
N LYS A 3 17.23 17.19 -7.50
CA LYS A 3 15.79 17.38 -7.73
C LYS A 3 15.30 18.51 -6.84
N ILE A 4 14.63 19.49 -7.42
CA ILE A 4 14.11 20.63 -6.68
C ILE A 4 12.58 20.67 -6.70
N ASN A 5 12.01 21.19 -5.63
CA ASN A 5 10.60 21.54 -5.58
C ASN A 5 10.38 22.87 -6.32
N GLY A 6 9.96 22.78 -7.58
CA GLY A 6 9.78 23.94 -8.43
C GLY A 6 8.77 24.95 -7.88
N ARG A 7 7.78 24.53 -7.10
CA ARG A 7 6.81 25.43 -6.46
C ARG A 7 7.41 26.18 -5.28
N LYS A 8 8.24 25.52 -4.46
CA LYS A 8 8.99 26.23 -3.43
C LYS A 8 9.88 27.28 -4.08
N LEU A 9 10.56 26.90 -5.17
CA LEU A 9 11.34 27.84 -5.97
C LEU A 9 10.51 29.05 -6.42
N LYS A 10 9.33 28.81 -7.00
CA LYS A 10 8.41 29.87 -7.42
C LYS A 10 7.96 30.75 -6.24
N LYS A 11 7.55 30.17 -5.11
CA LYS A 11 7.16 30.92 -3.90
C LYS A 11 8.31 31.80 -3.39
N PHE A 12 9.54 31.30 -3.35
CA PHE A 12 10.70 32.07 -2.93
C PHE A 12 11.01 33.21 -3.92
N ARG A 13 10.94 32.96 -5.22
CA ARG A 13 11.10 34.00 -6.24
C ARG A 13 10.07 35.12 -6.09
N GLU A 14 8.80 34.76 -5.96
CA GLU A 14 7.69 35.70 -5.81
C GLU A 14 7.80 36.49 -4.49
N ARG A 15 8.25 35.86 -3.41
CA ARG A 15 8.52 36.54 -2.14
C ARG A 15 9.59 37.61 -2.27
N GLU A 16 10.64 37.34 -3.04
CA GLU A 16 11.71 38.33 -3.30
C GLU A 16 11.33 39.36 -4.40
N GLY A 17 10.10 39.30 -4.95
CA GLY A 17 9.62 40.21 -5.98
C GLY A 17 10.30 40.08 -7.35
N LEU A 18 10.93 38.92 -7.62
CA LEU A 18 11.69 38.68 -8.85
C LEU A 18 10.83 38.10 -9.95
N THR A 19 11.10 38.51 -11.21
CA THR A 19 10.50 37.90 -12.40
C THR A 19 11.26 36.63 -12.82
N LEU A 20 10.68 35.84 -13.73
CA LEU A 20 11.37 34.68 -14.32
C LEU A 20 12.63 35.11 -15.08
N GLU A 21 12.59 36.29 -15.74
CA GLU A 21 13.69 36.90 -16.47
C GLU A 21 14.86 37.28 -15.54
N ASP A 22 14.57 37.82 -14.35
CA ASP A 22 15.59 38.20 -13.37
C ASP A 22 16.38 36.96 -12.93
N VAL A 23 15.69 35.88 -12.59
CA VAL A 23 16.33 34.61 -12.20
C VAL A 23 17.10 34.00 -13.36
N ALA A 24 16.51 34.01 -14.56
CA ALA A 24 17.12 33.46 -15.78
C ALA A 24 18.45 34.17 -16.10
N LYS A 25 18.47 35.50 -15.99
CA LYS A 25 19.65 36.35 -16.24
C LYS A 25 20.80 35.98 -15.30
N VAL A 26 20.53 35.81 -14.00
CA VAL A 26 21.56 35.45 -13.02
C VAL A 26 22.06 34.02 -13.23
N CYS A 27 21.15 33.10 -13.58
CA CYS A 27 21.50 31.71 -13.82
C CYS A 27 22.20 31.47 -15.16
N GLY A 28 22.10 32.40 -16.12
CA GLY A 28 22.64 32.24 -17.47
C GLY A 28 21.82 31.27 -18.33
N VAL A 29 20.49 31.22 -18.12
CA VAL A 29 19.56 30.35 -18.85
C VAL A 29 18.38 31.17 -19.40
N SER A 30 17.54 30.55 -20.25
CA SER A 30 16.33 31.24 -20.74
C SER A 30 15.25 31.30 -19.66
N TYR A 31 14.37 32.31 -19.75
CA TYR A 31 13.20 32.40 -18.85
C TYR A 31 12.30 31.14 -18.95
N SER A 32 12.18 30.55 -20.14
CA SER A 32 11.42 29.30 -20.34
C SER A 32 12.07 28.13 -19.60
N THR A 33 13.38 28.16 -19.38
CA THR A 33 14.09 27.13 -18.60
C THR A 33 13.74 27.26 -17.13
N ILE A 34 13.73 28.49 -16.58
CA ILE A 34 13.31 28.72 -15.19
C ILE A 34 11.85 28.33 -15.00
N SER A 35 10.96 28.69 -15.94
CA SER A 35 9.57 28.24 -15.92
C SER A 35 9.43 26.72 -15.90
N LYS A 36 10.26 25.98 -16.66
CA LYS A 36 10.29 24.52 -16.63
C LYS A 36 10.77 23.97 -15.30
N TYR A 37 11.72 24.64 -14.63
CA TYR A 37 12.16 24.28 -13.28
C TYR A 37 11.04 24.49 -12.25
N GLU A 38 10.34 25.65 -12.29
CA GLU A 38 9.21 25.94 -11.40
C GLU A 38 8.01 25.01 -11.60
N ASN A 39 7.81 24.53 -12.81
CA ASN A 39 6.76 23.58 -13.14
C ASN A 39 7.18 22.11 -13.01
N GLY A 40 8.40 21.84 -12.54
CA GLY A 40 8.89 20.47 -12.31
C GLY A 40 9.12 19.67 -13.60
N ILE A 41 9.14 20.32 -14.78
CA ILE A 41 9.36 19.65 -16.07
C ILE A 41 10.84 19.26 -16.24
N HIS A 42 11.76 20.07 -15.73
CA HIS A 42 13.19 19.83 -15.74
C HIS A 42 13.80 20.14 -14.38
N ASN A 43 14.87 19.44 -14.03
CA ASN A 43 15.67 19.74 -12.87
C ASN A 43 16.93 20.54 -13.28
N PRO A 44 17.29 21.58 -12.54
CA PRO A 44 18.52 22.33 -12.79
C PRO A 44 19.77 21.50 -12.46
N ALA A 45 20.89 21.86 -13.07
CA ALA A 45 22.20 21.37 -12.65
C ALA A 45 22.57 21.98 -11.27
N ASP A 46 23.40 21.29 -10.48
CA ASP A 46 23.77 21.69 -9.13
C ASP A 46 24.33 23.13 -9.10
N ALA A 47 25.19 23.49 -10.06
CA ALA A 47 25.71 24.87 -10.19
C ALA A 47 24.60 25.92 -10.46
N THR A 48 23.51 25.53 -11.09
CA THR A 48 22.34 26.42 -11.31
C THR A 48 21.54 26.55 -10.01
N VAL A 49 21.38 25.47 -9.27
CA VAL A 49 20.73 25.51 -7.94
C VAL A 49 21.47 26.43 -7.00
N ASP A 50 22.79 26.34 -6.94
CA ASP A 50 23.62 27.20 -6.09
C ASP A 50 23.43 28.69 -6.41
N LYS A 51 23.36 29.06 -7.70
CA LYS A 51 23.07 30.44 -8.14
C LYS A 51 21.68 30.88 -7.72
N ILE A 52 20.68 30.03 -7.87
CA ILE A 52 19.30 30.29 -7.47
C ILE A 52 19.23 30.51 -5.95
N CYS A 53 19.85 29.65 -5.16
CA CYS A 53 19.86 29.75 -3.71
C CYS A 53 20.52 31.03 -3.24
N LEU A 54 21.64 31.42 -3.85
CA LEU A 54 22.32 32.66 -3.54
C LEU A 54 21.45 33.89 -3.85
N LEU A 55 20.81 33.90 -5.02
CA LEU A 55 19.92 34.99 -5.46
C LEU A 55 18.70 35.14 -4.54
N LEU A 56 18.05 34.02 -4.18
CA LEU A 56 16.84 33.99 -3.37
C LEU A 56 17.13 34.02 -1.85
N LYS A 57 18.41 34.05 -1.44
CA LYS A 57 18.85 34.03 -0.02
C LYS A 57 18.26 32.85 0.76
N ILE A 58 18.27 31.67 0.17
CA ILE A 58 17.74 30.43 0.73
C ILE A 58 18.84 29.36 0.76
N ASN A 59 18.65 28.34 1.58
CA ASN A 59 19.50 27.17 1.56
C ASN A 59 19.04 26.18 0.49
N LYS A 60 19.94 25.35 -0.03
CA LYS A 60 19.64 24.30 -0.99
C LYS A 60 18.56 23.36 -0.46
N ASN A 61 18.61 23.01 0.82
CA ASN A 61 17.64 22.15 1.50
C ASN A 61 16.21 22.75 1.50
N ASP A 62 16.06 24.07 1.35
CA ASP A 62 14.74 24.71 1.33
C ASP A 62 13.96 24.39 0.06
N ILE A 63 14.65 24.05 -1.05
CA ILE A 63 14.06 23.75 -2.34
C ILE A 63 14.40 22.34 -2.86
N GLU A 64 15.38 21.66 -2.26
CA GLU A 64 15.75 20.31 -2.66
C GLU A 64 14.65 19.33 -2.27
N ILE A 65 14.25 18.49 -3.25
CA ILE A 65 13.49 17.27 -2.95
C ILE A 65 14.55 16.24 -2.60
N ALA A 66 14.59 15.79 -1.35
CA ALA A 66 15.46 14.72 -0.95
C ALA A 66 15.36 13.59 -1.98
N ASP A 67 16.47 13.27 -2.66
CA ASP A 67 16.49 12.11 -3.56
C ASP A 67 16.58 10.86 -2.68
N VAL A 68 15.45 10.60 -2.07
CA VAL A 68 15.28 9.44 -1.24
C VAL A 68 15.19 8.28 -2.20
N GLY A 69 16.33 7.68 -2.48
CA GLY A 69 16.45 6.47 -3.26
C GLY A 69 15.77 5.32 -2.54
N TYR A 70 14.43 5.33 -2.55
CA TYR A 70 13.63 4.30 -1.88
C TYR A 70 13.68 3.00 -2.66
N ASN A 71 14.36 2.05 -2.12
CA ASN A 71 14.14 0.65 -2.40
C ASN A 71 13.01 0.13 -1.48
N PHE A 72 11.78 0.60 -1.68
CA PHE A 72 10.60 0.06 -1.00
C PHE A 72 10.13 -1.27 -1.61
N THR A 73 10.90 -1.86 -2.47
CA THR A 73 10.61 -3.19 -2.99
C THR A 73 11.66 -4.15 -2.50
N SER A 74 11.21 -5.24 -1.94
CA SER A 74 11.99 -6.45 -1.85
C SER A 74 12.42 -6.83 -3.28
N GLY A 75 13.61 -6.48 -3.70
CA GLY A 75 14.22 -6.99 -4.92
C GLY A 75 14.05 -6.14 -6.17
N GLU A 76 15.19 -5.90 -6.76
CA GLU A 76 15.48 -5.73 -8.16
C GLU A 76 14.65 -4.75 -9.00
N GLY A 77 15.11 -3.53 -9.09
CA GLY A 77 14.74 -2.59 -10.14
C GLY A 77 14.48 -1.19 -9.64
N LYS A 78 15.09 -0.24 -10.30
CA LYS A 78 14.85 1.19 -10.03
C LYS A 78 13.37 1.51 -10.21
N ILE A 79 12.77 2.18 -9.23
CA ILE A 79 11.35 2.63 -9.23
C ILE A 79 10.94 3.25 -10.57
N THR A 80 11.82 4.06 -11.18
CA THR A 80 11.61 4.69 -12.48
C THR A 80 11.42 3.71 -13.64
N GLU A 81 12.01 2.52 -13.58
CA GLU A 81 11.88 1.52 -14.63
C GLU A 81 10.58 0.71 -14.51
N LYS A 82 10.15 0.43 -13.30
CA LYS A 82 8.86 -0.21 -13.03
C LYS A 82 7.68 0.71 -13.37
N ILE A 83 7.76 2.00 -13.07
CA ILE A 83 6.72 2.99 -13.44
C ILE A 83 6.55 3.07 -14.96
N ARG A 84 7.61 2.98 -15.76
CA ARG A 84 7.53 3.01 -17.22
C ARG A 84 6.94 1.74 -17.84
N LYS A 85 7.07 0.59 -17.19
CA LYS A 85 6.67 -0.73 -17.73
C LYS A 85 5.26 -1.16 -17.31
N SER A 86 4.66 -0.55 -16.29
CA SER A 86 3.36 -0.97 -15.79
C SER A 86 2.25 0.02 -16.16
N LYS A 87 1.19 -0.51 -16.77
CA LYS A 87 -0.10 0.19 -16.92
C LYS A 87 -0.99 0.01 -15.67
N GLY A 88 -0.48 -0.60 -14.61
CA GLY A 88 -1.20 -0.96 -13.40
C GLY A 88 -0.77 -0.20 -12.17
N PHE A 89 -1.55 -0.36 -11.10
CA PHE A 89 -1.28 0.20 -9.79
C PHE A 89 -0.07 -0.51 -9.16
N ILE A 90 1.03 0.22 -8.94
CA ILE A 90 2.25 -0.33 -8.35
C ILE A 90 2.30 0.03 -6.88
N ARG A 91 2.47 -0.96 -6.03
CA ARG A 91 2.72 -0.81 -4.60
C ARG A 91 4.20 -0.96 -4.32
N TYR A 92 4.76 0.00 -3.61
CA TYR A 92 6.19 0.07 -3.36
C TYR A 92 6.58 -0.21 -1.92
N SER A 93 5.66 -0.04 -0.97
CA SER A 93 5.96 -0.24 0.43
C SER A 93 4.76 -0.75 1.21
N THR A 94 5.06 -1.61 2.18
CA THR A 94 4.11 -2.00 3.21
C THR A 94 3.92 -0.86 4.21
N PRO A 95 2.85 -0.87 5.04
CA PRO A 95 2.70 0.08 6.15
C PRO A 95 3.93 0.15 7.05
N SER A 96 4.53 -1.00 7.38
CA SER A 96 5.74 -1.08 8.22
C SER A 96 6.97 -0.41 7.58
N GLU A 97 7.18 -0.60 6.27
CA GLU A 97 8.27 0.08 5.55
C GLU A 97 8.03 1.57 5.44
N THR A 98 6.77 1.98 5.26
CA THR A 98 6.38 3.39 5.24
C THR A 98 6.60 4.05 6.61
N GLU A 99 6.23 3.37 7.68
CA GLU A 99 6.46 3.82 9.05
C GLU A 99 7.96 4.01 9.33
N LYS A 100 8.76 3.00 9.00
CA LYS A 100 10.22 3.07 9.14
C LYS A 100 10.82 4.24 8.38
N PHE A 101 10.36 4.49 7.14
CA PHE A 101 10.78 5.62 6.36
C PHE A 101 10.48 6.97 7.05
N ILE A 102 9.27 7.15 7.59
CA ILE A 102 8.90 8.37 8.32
C ILE A 102 9.80 8.55 9.53
N GLN A 103 10.07 7.48 10.30
CA GLN A 103 10.96 7.52 11.47
C GLN A 103 12.40 7.87 11.10
N GLU A 104 12.95 7.35 10.00
CA GLU A 104 14.31 7.66 9.52
C GLU A 104 14.46 9.14 9.13
N HIS A 105 13.37 9.83 8.80
CA HIS A 105 13.35 11.26 8.49
C HIS A 105 12.98 12.13 9.69
N SER A 106 12.75 11.52 10.86
CA SER A 106 12.55 12.23 12.12
C SER A 106 13.88 12.41 12.82
N GLU A 107 14.36 13.66 12.93
CA GLU A 107 15.57 14.00 13.68
C GLU A 107 15.32 14.05 15.20
N THR A 108 14.15 13.63 15.67
CA THR A 108 13.68 13.85 17.04
C THR A 108 13.52 12.57 17.84
N SER A 109 13.79 12.66 19.15
CA SER A 109 13.52 11.55 20.08
C SER A 109 12.03 11.39 20.38
N GLU A 110 11.62 10.21 20.88
CA GLU A 110 10.25 9.92 21.30
C GLU A 110 9.72 10.92 22.34
N ASP A 111 10.55 11.37 23.27
CA ASP A 111 10.19 12.36 24.28
C ASP A 111 9.84 13.72 23.65
N VAL A 112 10.55 14.10 22.61
CA VAL A 112 10.28 15.34 21.87
C VAL A 112 8.97 15.19 21.09
N GLU A 113 8.75 14.06 20.44
CA GLU A 113 7.48 13.76 19.76
C GLU A 113 6.29 13.88 20.71
N LEU A 114 6.32 13.17 21.84
CA LEU A 114 5.22 13.21 22.83
C LEU A 114 4.94 14.61 23.35
N ARG A 115 6.01 15.41 23.59
CA ARG A 115 5.89 16.80 24.03
C ARG A 115 5.24 17.67 22.94
N GLU A 116 5.69 17.55 21.69
CA GLU A 116 5.18 18.34 20.57
C GLU A 116 3.73 17.95 20.22
N VAL A 117 3.39 16.67 20.24
CA VAL A 117 2.01 16.20 20.05
C VAL A 117 1.10 16.74 21.16
N LYS A 118 1.53 16.68 22.42
CA LYS A 118 0.79 17.24 23.55
C LYS A 118 0.60 18.76 23.42
N CYS A 119 1.62 19.48 22.98
CA CYS A 119 1.56 20.91 22.73
C CYS A 119 0.58 21.23 21.59
N ALA A 120 0.66 20.52 20.46
CA ALA A 120 -0.25 20.70 19.34
C ALA A 120 -1.72 20.42 19.72
N LEU A 121 -1.97 19.36 20.50
CA LEU A 121 -3.32 19.03 20.99
C LEU A 121 -3.88 20.09 21.94
N LYS A 122 -3.02 20.71 22.77
CA LYS A 122 -3.41 21.83 23.65
C LYS A 122 -3.75 23.10 22.85
N ASN A 123 -3.03 23.34 21.76
CA ASN A 123 -3.21 24.49 20.87
C ASN A 123 -4.17 24.19 19.71
N SER A 124 -4.97 23.13 19.83
CA SER A 124 -5.96 22.76 18.82
C SER A 124 -7.03 23.83 18.66
N PHE A 125 -7.58 23.94 17.47
CA PHE A 125 -8.72 24.78 17.16
C PHE A 125 -9.84 23.96 16.51
N SER A 126 -11.05 24.48 16.52
CA SER A 126 -12.21 23.80 15.97
C SER A 126 -12.87 24.64 14.89
N ILE A 127 -13.24 23.97 13.79
CA ILE A 127 -14.10 24.54 12.75
C ILE A 127 -15.33 23.64 12.70
N ALA A 128 -16.50 24.20 12.97
CA ALA A 128 -17.72 23.44 13.21
C ALA A 128 -17.48 22.39 14.33
N SER A 129 -17.78 21.12 14.08
CA SER A 129 -17.56 20.02 15.04
C SER A 129 -16.21 19.32 14.93
N LYS A 130 -15.33 19.79 14.03
CA LYS A 130 -14.04 19.15 13.73
C LYS A 130 -12.90 19.85 14.44
N LYS A 131 -11.99 19.04 15.00
CA LYS A 131 -10.81 19.50 15.71
C LYS A 131 -9.58 19.41 14.83
N TYR A 132 -8.78 20.47 14.77
CA TYR A 132 -7.57 20.56 13.94
C TYR A 132 -6.35 20.91 14.77
N ILE A 133 -5.20 20.41 14.34
CA ILE A 133 -3.88 20.78 14.86
C ILE A 133 -2.90 21.00 13.71
N LEU A 134 -1.84 21.75 13.96
CA LEU A 134 -0.66 21.84 13.13
C LEU A 134 0.44 21.00 13.76
N ILE A 135 1.02 20.06 13.03
CA ILE A 135 2.01 19.12 13.53
C ILE A 135 3.06 18.80 12.46
N ASN A 136 4.25 18.41 12.88
CA ASN A 136 5.25 17.87 11.96
C ASN A 136 4.76 16.51 11.43
N PRO A 137 4.73 16.28 10.10
CA PRO A 137 4.26 15.02 9.53
C PRO A 137 5.08 13.81 9.97
N THR A 138 6.34 13.98 10.40
CA THR A 138 7.18 12.89 10.94
C THR A 138 6.70 12.35 12.30
N PHE A 139 5.79 13.04 12.98
CA PHE A 139 5.17 12.58 14.23
C PHE A 139 3.85 11.86 14.02
N ILE A 140 3.50 11.52 12.78
CA ILE A 140 2.28 10.78 12.45
C ILE A 140 2.65 9.38 12.03
N HIS A 141 2.26 8.39 12.81
CA HIS A 141 2.53 6.97 12.60
C HIS A 141 1.58 6.36 11.58
N ILE A 142 2.09 5.40 10.81
CA ILE A 142 1.30 4.60 9.85
C ILE A 142 0.97 3.26 10.51
N PRO A 143 -0.29 2.98 10.87
CA PRO A 143 -0.63 1.69 11.46
C PRO A 143 -0.53 0.54 10.45
N ASP A 144 -0.27 -0.67 10.95
CA ASP A 144 -0.05 -1.89 10.17
C ASP A 144 -1.25 -2.35 9.33
N TRP A 145 -2.46 -1.96 9.72
CA TRP A 145 -3.69 -2.24 8.99
C TRP A 145 -3.95 -1.32 7.80
N GLN A 146 -3.17 -0.25 7.65
CA GLN A 146 -3.27 0.64 6.48
C GLN A 146 -2.86 -0.11 5.19
N ARG A 147 -3.32 0.41 4.05
CA ARG A 147 -2.90 -0.10 2.75
C ARG A 147 -1.44 0.25 2.46
N ASP A 148 -0.82 -0.53 1.57
CA ASP A 148 0.51 -0.26 1.08
C ASP A 148 0.59 1.12 0.42
N THR A 149 1.73 1.78 0.56
CA THR A 149 1.96 3.10 0.02
C THR A 149 2.38 3.01 -1.45
N ASP A 150 1.62 3.64 -2.33
CA ASP A 150 1.96 3.78 -3.74
C ASP A 150 2.88 4.99 -3.94
N MET A 151 4.18 4.72 -4.12
CA MET A 151 5.17 5.78 -4.26
C MET A 151 5.04 6.59 -5.56
N ALA A 152 4.45 6.04 -6.61
CA ALA A 152 4.15 6.83 -7.81
C ALA A 152 3.12 7.91 -7.48
N LYS A 153 2.09 7.56 -6.73
CA LYS A 153 1.08 8.51 -6.24
C LYS A 153 1.66 9.50 -5.23
N VAL A 154 2.54 9.06 -4.35
CA VAL A 154 3.25 9.96 -3.42
C VAL A 154 4.05 11.00 -4.20
N GLN A 155 4.81 10.58 -5.22
CA GLN A 155 5.59 11.50 -6.05
C GLN A 155 4.71 12.47 -6.84
N GLU A 156 3.58 12.00 -7.37
CA GLU A 156 2.59 12.86 -8.03
C GLU A 156 2.09 13.95 -7.05
N ILE A 157 1.70 13.55 -5.84
CA ILE A 157 1.27 14.48 -4.79
C ILE A 157 2.41 15.44 -4.42
N ALA A 158 3.63 14.95 -4.25
CA ALA A 158 4.78 15.76 -3.86
C ALA A 158 5.15 16.79 -4.94
N GLN A 159 5.04 16.42 -6.22
CA GLN A 159 5.31 17.29 -7.36
C GLN A 159 4.21 18.33 -7.59
N ASP A 160 2.94 17.95 -7.45
CA ASP A 160 1.80 18.87 -7.61
C ASP A 160 1.22 19.30 -6.25
N PHE A 161 2.08 19.42 -5.24
CA PHE A 161 1.66 19.80 -3.90
C PHE A 161 1.02 21.19 -3.88
N ASN A 162 -0.25 21.26 -3.50
CA ASN A 162 -0.99 22.49 -3.29
C ASN A 162 -1.88 22.32 -2.05
N GLU A 163 -1.56 23.08 -0.99
CA GLU A 163 -2.29 23.04 0.27
C GLU A 163 -3.80 23.27 0.09
N ASP A 164 -4.18 24.12 -0.86
CA ASP A 164 -5.59 24.45 -1.13
C ASP A 164 -6.37 23.32 -1.78
N LYS A 165 -5.68 22.31 -2.35
CA LYS A 165 -6.31 21.19 -3.06
C LYS A 165 -6.56 19.96 -2.20
N TYR A 166 -5.97 19.88 -1.02
CA TYR A 166 -6.01 18.67 -0.22
C TYR A 166 -6.82 18.85 1.06
N ASP A 167 -7.75 17.93 1.28
CA ASP A 167 -8.39 17.80 2.57
C ASP A 167 -7.35 17.51 3.66
N PRO A 168 -7.52 18.03 4.89
CA PRO A 168 -6.66 17.68 6.01
C PRO A 168 -6.55 16.16 6.19
N VAL A 169 -5.34 15.69 6.51
CA VAL A 169 -5.13 14.30 6.90
C VAL A 169 -5.89 14.02 8.19
N LYS A 170 -6.52 12.86 8.29
CA LYS A 170 -7.27 12.47 9.48
C LYS A 170 -6.41 11.57 10.36
N VAL A 171 -6.29 11.95 11.63
CA VAL A 171 -5.50 11.23 12.62
C VAL A 171 -6.32 10.93 13.86
N TYR A 172 -5.93 9.91 14.60
CA TYR A 172 -6.47 9.59 15.93
C TYR A 172 -5.32 9.45 16.93
N VAL A 173 -5.61 9.47 18.21
CA VAL A 173 -4.61 9.51 19.28
C VAL A 173 -4.63 8.21 20.07
N ILE A 174 -3.49 7.54 20.22
CA ILE A 174 -3.28 6.41 21.13
C ILE A 174 -2.03 6.68 21.97
N ASN A 175 -2.14 6.61 23.28
CA ASN A 175 -1.01 6.77 24.21
C ASN A 175 -0.16 8.04 23.97
N GLY A 176 -0.82 9.13 23.53
CA GLY A 176 -0.14 10.40 23.25
C GLY A 176 0.52 10.49 21.87
N LYS A 177 0.47 9.44 21.06
CA LYS A 177 0.97 9.42 19.68
C LYS A 177 -0.17 9.58 18.68
N LEU A 178 0.15 10.14 17.52
CA LEU A 178 -0.79 10.34 16.41
C LEU A 178 -0.67 9.20 15.41
N PHE A 179 -1.81 8.62 15.03
CA PHE A 179 -1.88 7.59 14.00
C PHE A 179 -2.79 8.03 12.87
N VAL A 180 -2.39 7.77 11.63
CA VAL A 180 -3.20 8.15 10.47
C VAL A 180 -4.42 7.23 10.30
N ALA A 181 -5.59 7.84 10.13
CA ALA A 181 -6.81 7.15 9.71
C ALA A 181 -7.05 7.28 8.19
N ASP A 182 -6.78 8.47 7.61
CA ASP A 182 -6.85 8.70 6.16
C ASP A 182 -5.80 9.73 5.74
N GLY A 183 -5.13 9.46 4.63
CA GLY A 183 -4.17 10.37 4.02
C GLY A 183 -2.70 9.95 4.13
N ALA A 184 -2.37 8.68 4.33
CA ALA A 184 -1.00 8.17 4.44
C ALA A 184 -0.09 8.63 3.29
N HIS A 185 -0.54 8.59 2.03
CA HIS A 185 0.24 9.08 0.88
C HIS A 185 0.59 10.57 0.99
N ARG A 186 -0.32 11.37 1.57
CA ARG A 186 -0.09 12.80 1.79
C ARG A 186 0.98 13.04 2.85
N ILE A 187 0.96 12.27 3.95
CA ILE A 187 2.01 12.35 4.98
C ILE A 187 3.38 12.10 4.36
N VAL A 188 3.53 11.01 3.61
CA VAL A 188 4.80 10.66 2.97
C VAL A 188 5.24 11.75 1.98
N ALA A 189 4.31 12.32 1.20
CA ALA A 189 4.60 13.43 0.28
C ALA A 189 5.07 14.70 1.03
N PHE A 190 4.47 15.03 2.19
CA PHE A 190 4.92 16.14 3.02
C PHE A 190 6.32 15.90 3.59
N VAL A 191 6.61 14.68 4.05
CA VAL A 191 7.95 14.30 4.53
C VAL A 191 8.99 14.44 3.42
N ILE A 192 8.69 13.94 2.20
CA ILE A 192 9.58 14.07 1.03
C ILE A 192 9.85 15.53 0.69
N ASN A 193 8.83 16.39 0.78
CA ASN A 193 8.97 17.81 0.51
C ASN A 193 9.66 18.59 1.64
N GLY A 194 10.04 17.91 2.75
CA GLY A 194 10.67 18.55 3.91
C GLY A 194 9.74 19.53 4.63
N GLU A 195 8.43 19.35 4.53
CA GLU A 195 7.47 20.19 5.24
C GLU A 195 7.49 19.85 6.74
N ILE A 196 7.62 20.87 7.56
CA ILE A 196 7.70 20.72 9.02
C ILE A 196 6.38 21.00 9.74
N LYS A 197 5.36 21.44 9.01
CA LYS A 197 4.02 21.70 9.55
C LYS A 197 2.96 21.22 8.59
N MET A 198 2.06 20.41 9.10
CA MET A 198 0.93 19.85 8.39
C MET A 198 -0.34 20.07 9.18
N LEU A 199 -1.39 20.56 8.51
CA LEU A 199 -2.72 20.64 9.10
C LEU A 199 -3.37 19.26 9.09
N VAL A 200 -3.81 18.79 10.26
CA VAL A 200 -4.50 17.50 10.40
C VAL A 200 -5.79 17.65 11.20
N GLU A 201 -6.80 16.85 10.82
CA GLU A 201 -8.06 16.70 11.56
C GLU A 201 -7.89 15.60 12.61
N VAL A 202 -8.08 15.92 13.88
CA VAL A 202 -7.99 14.95 14.98
C VAL A 202 -9.37 14.35 15.22
N LEU A 203 -9.50 13.07 14.95
CA LEU A 203 -10.71 12.31 15.20
C LEU A 203 -10.83 11.98 16.70
N ASN A 204 -12.03 12.14 17.24
CA ASN A 204 -12.35 11.68 18.59
C ASN A 204 -12.85 10.24 18.53
N CYS A 205 -11.94 9.30 18.28
CA CYS A 205 -12.26 7.88 18.13
C CYS A 205 -11.10 7.01 18.62
N ASN A 206 -11.40 5.76 18.94
CA ASN A 206 -10.40 4.73 19.17
C ASN A 206 -9.93 4.10 17.84
N GLU A 207 -8.95 3.19 17.90
CA GLU A 207 -8.39 2.54 16.71
C GLU A 207 -9.47 1.73 15.95
N HIS A 208 -10.31 1.01 16.64
CA HIS A 208 -11.39 0.22 16.03
C HIS A 208 -12.34 1.10 15.21
N GLU A 209 -12.78 2.23 15.77
CA GLU A 209 -13.62 3.19 15.08
C GLU A 209 -12.92 3.86 13.90
N ALA A 210 -11.60 4.13 14.03
CA ALA A 210 -10.80 4.64 12.93
C ALA A 210 -10.74 3.65 11.75
N ILE A 211 -10.57 2.35 12.04
CA ILE A 211 -10.59 1.30 11.02
C ILE A 211 -11.98 1.21 10.35
N LEU A 212 -13.05 1.24 11.12
CA LEU A 212 -14.41 1.22 10.56
C LEU A 212 -14.67 2.44 9.67
N THR A 213 -14.20 3.63 10.09
CA THR A 213 -14.28 4.85 9.28
C THR A 213 -13.50 4.69 7.98
N PHE A 214 -12.29 4.15 8.04
CA PHE A 214 -11.45 3.86 6.89
C PHE A 214 -12.14 2.89 5.91
N LEU A 215 -12.71 1.80 6.41
CA LEU A 215 -13.44 0.84 5.59
C LEU A 215 -14.72 1.43 4.98
N GLY A 216 -15.44 2.29 5.73
CA GLY A 216 -16.68 2.93 5.29
C GLY A 216 -16.49 4.00 4.21
N GLN A 217 -15.36 4.72 4.20
CA GLN A 217 -15.06 5.75 3.19
C GLN A 217 -14.81 5.21 1.79
N GLN A 218 -14.70 3.90 1.65
CA GLN A 218 -14.39 3.19 0.40
C GLN A 218 -15.50 3.25 -0.66
N SER A 219 -16.74 3.54 -0.28
CA SER A 219 -17.86 3.57 -1.22
C SER A 219 -17.82 4.72 -2.24
N ALA A 220 -17.04 5.77 -1.95
CA ALA A 220 -16.95 6.98 -2.78
C ALA A 220 -15.60 7.16 -3.51
N ARG A 221 -14.59 6.30 -3.24
CA ARG A 221 -13.22 6.39 -3.81
C ARG A 221 -12.85 5.07 -4.50
N LYS A 222 -11.71 5.02 -5.19
CA LYS A 222 -11.18 3.79 -5.81
C LYS A 222 -11.18 2.66 -4.77
N ALA A 223 -11.87 1.57 -5.08
CA ALA A 223 -12.03 0.43 -4.17
C ALA A 223 -10.67 -0.09 -3.67
N MET A 224 -10.61 -0.37 -2.37
CA MET A 224 -9.44 -1.06 -1.77
C MET A 224 -9.24 -2.43 -2.38
N SER A 225 -8.00 -2.91 -2.36
CA SER A 225 -7.76 -4.32 -2.64
C SER A 225 -8.39 -5.19 -1.54
N ILE A 226 -8.70 -6.42 -1.91
CA ILE A 226 -9.21 -7.41 -0.94
C ILE A 226 -8.18 -7.67 0.17
N ALA A 227 -6.90 -7.66 -0.16
CA ALA A 227 -5.81 -7.82 0.81
C ALA A 227 -5.79 -6.71 1.86
N ASP A 228 -5.94 -5.45 1.43
CA ASP A 228 -6.01 -4.31 2.35
C ASP A 228 -7.25 -4.36 3.25
N THR A 229 -8.40 -4.69 2.63
CA THR A 229 -9.67 -4.85 3.35
C THR A 229 -9.56 -5.98 4.39
N TYR A 230 -8.91 -7.09 4.03
CA TYR A 230 -8.66 -8.21 4.93
C TYR A 230 -7.78 -7.80 6.12
N ARG A 231 -6.62 -7.15 5.88
CA ARG A 231 -5.73 -6.67 6.97
C ARG A 231 -6.47 -5.79 7.97
N ALA A 232 -7.17 -4.78 7.46
CA ALA A 232 -7.97 -3.88 8.30
C ALA A 232 -9.10 -4.61 9.03
N GLY A 233 -9.78 -5.52 8.35
CA GLY A 233 -10.89 -6.30 8.92
C GLY A 233 -10.44 -7.24 10.03
N VAL A 234 -9.28 -7.91 9.88
CA VAL A 234 -8.67 -8.74 10.95
C VAL A 234 -8.31 -7.87 12.16
N LYS A 235 -7.68 -6.72 11.94
CA LYS A 235 -7.31 -5.79 13.02
C LYS A 235 -8.54 -5.24 13.76
N ALA A 236 -9.63 -4.96 13.03
CA ALA A 236 -10.90 -4.54 13.59
C ALA A 236 -11.71 -5.68 14.21
N ASN A 237 -11.19 -6.90 14.22
CA ASN A 237 -11.87 -8.08 14.74
C ASN A 237 -13.23 -8.34 14.09
N ILE A 238 -13.36 -8.02 12.79
CA ILE A 238 -14.58 -8.27 12.02
C ILE A 238 -14.67 -9.78 11.77
N ARG A 239 -15.79 -10.38 12.21
CA ARG A 239 -16.03 -11.82 12.25
C ARG A 239 -15.69 -12.54 10.94
N GLU A 240 -16.14 -12.03 9.81
CA GLU A 240 -15.90 -12.60 8.48
C GLU A 240 -14.40 -12.83 8.17
N TYR A 241 -13.54 -11.86 8.56
CA TYR A 241 -12.09 -11.95 8.33
C TYR A 241 -11.38 -12.79 9.37
N ILE A 242 -11.88 -12.80 10.60
CA ILE A 242 -11.37 -13.68 11.67
C ILE A 242 -11.71 -15.14 11.36
N ASP A 243 -12.93 -15.43 10.93
CA ASP A 243 -13.33 -16.79 10.55
C ASP A 243 -12.48 -17.29 9.37
N PHE A 244 -12.21 -16.44 8.37
CA PHE A 244 -11.30 -16.75 7.26
C PHE A 244 -9.88 -17.05 7.77
N LYS A 245 -9.36 -16.20 8.64
CA LYS A 245 -8.03 -16.36 9.24
C LYS A 245 -7.93 -17.71 9.98
N ASN A 246 -8.83 -17.96 10.91
CA ASN A 246 -8.83 -19.16 11.75
C ASN A 246 -8.95 -20.43 10.90
N LEU A 247 -9.83 -20.42 9.88
CA LEU A 247 -10.01 -21.56 9.00
C LEU A 247 -8.68 -21.96 8.34
N PHE A 248 -8.01 -21.05 7.65
CA PHE A 248 -6.79 -21.39 6.93
C PHE A 248 -5.60 -21.66 7.86
N GLU A 249 -5.46 -20.96 8.99
CA GLU A 249 -4.44 -21.23 10.01
C GLU A 249 -4.60 -22.61 10.65
N ASN A 250 -5.83 -23.07 10.93
CA ASN A 250 -6.11 -24.41 11.45
C ASN A 250 -5.61 -25.53 10.52
N TYR A 251 -5.52 -25.25 9.22
CA TYR A 251 -4.95 -26.16 8.24
C TYR A 251 -3.47 -25.90 7.94
N ASN A 252 -2.79 -25.07 8.71
CA ASN A 252 -1.39 -24.65 8.48
C ASN A 252 -1.18 -24.06 7.07
N ILE A 253 -2.14 -23.24 6.60
CA ILE A 253 -2.07 -22.53 5.34
C ILE A 253 -1.83 -21.06 5.64
N GLN A 254 -0.71 -20.53 5.18
CA GLN A 254 -0.34 -19.14 5.38
C GLN A 254 -1.19 -18.21 4.51
N ILE A 255 -1.78 -17.18 5.11
CA ILE A 255 -2.50 -16.15 4.39
C ILE A 255 -1.52 -15.08 3.93
N VAL A 256 -1.49 -14.82 2.62
CA VAL A 256 -0.59 -13.86 1.98
C VAL A 256 -1.40 -12.69 1.47
N THR A 257 -1.07 -11.50 1.94
CA THR A 257 -1.73 -10.24 1.55
C THR A 257 -0.87 -9.37 0.63
N ASP A 258 0.34 -9.84 0.29
CA ASP A 258 1.29 -9.14 -0.55
C ASP A 258 1.36 -9.83 -1.92
N ASP A 259 1.04 -9.10 -2.99
CA ASP A 259 0.92 -9.63 -4.35
C ASP A 259 2.24 -10.23 -4.88
N ASN A 260 3.39 -9.85 -4.28
CA ASN A 260 4.71 -10.31 -4.70
C ASN A 260 5.21 -11.58 -3.98
N LYS A 261 4.49 -12.09 -2.99
CA LYS A 261 4.92 -13.22 -2.16
C LYS A 261 4.25 -14.55 -2.50
N LEU A 262 3.49 -14.62 -3.61
CA LEU A 262 2.98 -15.88 -4.14
C LEU A 262 4.06 -16.74 -4.81
N ASP A 263 5.28 -16.26 -4.93
CA ASP A 263 6.39 -16.92 -5.61
C ASP A 263 6.98 -18.14 -4.85
N ASN A 264 6.54 -18.41 -3.64
CA ASN A 264 6.86 -19.66 -2.95
C ASN A 264 5.60 -20.24 -2.28
N PRO A 265 4.88 -21.08 -3.00
CA PRO A 265 3.45 -21.33 -2.79
C PRO A 265 3.09 -22.46 -1.83
N ILE A 266 4.06 -23.09 -1.16
CA ILE A 266 3.77 -24.20 -0.26
C ILE A 266 2.85 -23.74 0.86
N GLY A 267 1.59 -24.16 0.80
CA GLY A 267 0.60 -23.85 1.83
C GLY A 267 0.24 -22.38 1.96
N LYS A 268 0.12 -21.64 0.85
CA LYS A 268 -0.25 -20.21 0.86
C LYS A 268 -1.55 -19.94 0.14
N VAL A 269 -2.36 -19.03 0.69
CA VAL A 269 -3.61 -18.55 0.10
C VAL A 269 -3.69 -17.03 0.14
N ALA A 270 -4.22 -16.42 -0.92
CA ALA A 270 -4.54 -15.00 -0.93
C ALA A 270 -6.03 -14.80 -0.63
N PRO A 271 -6.41 -13.79 0.19
CA PRO A 271 -7.81 -13.45 0.41
C PRO A 271 -8.48 -13.06 -0.91
N SER A 272 -9.68 -13.57 -1.14
CA SER A 272 -10.49 -13.20 -2.27
C SER A 272 -11.96 -13.10 -1.88
N ARG A 273 -12.75 -12.30 -2.63
CA ARG A 273 -14.21 -12.18 -2.38
C ARG A 273 -14.93 -13.52 -2.44
N THR A 274 -14.50 -14.40 -3.33
CA THR A 274 -15.09 -15.72 -3.46
C THR A 274 -14.82 -16.58 -2.23
N LEU A 275 -13.58 -16.63 -1.75
CA LEU A 275 -13.22 -17.41 -0.56
C LEU A 275 -13.88 -16.86 0.71
N LEU A 276 -13.88 -15.53 0.89
CA LEU A 276 -14.59 -14.90 2.01
C LEU A 276 -16.09 -15.24 1.99
N ARG A 277 -16.72 -15.24 0.80
CA ARG A 277 -18.13 -15.66 0.66
C ARG A 277 -18.32 -17.14 0.99
N MET A 278 -17.37 -18.02 0.63
CA MET A 278 -17.42 -19.42 0.99
C MET A 278 -17.31 -19.62 2.49
N VAL A 279 -16.38 -18.94 3.15
CA VAL A 279 -16.26 -18.96 4.62
C VAL A 279 -17.57 -18.56 5.30
N LYS A 280 -18.28 -17.56 4.77
CA LYS A 280 -19.53 -17.08 5.34
C LYS A 280 -20.73 -18.02 5.10
N ASN A 281 -20.83 -18.59 3.92
CA ASN A 281 -22.05 -19.23 3.45
C ASN A 281 -21.92 -20.76 3.20
N ASP A 282 -20.68 -21.28 3.14
CA ASP A 282 -20.42 -22.63 2.65
C ASP A 282 -19.05 -23.14 3.19
N THR A 283 -18.88 -23.00 4.50
CA THR A 283 -17.60 -23.33 5.19
C THR A 283 -17.27 -24.80 5.04
N GLU A 284 -18.25 -25.68 5.15
CA GLU A 284 -18.07 -27.13 5.08
C GLU A 284 -17.49 -27.56 3.71
N THR A 285 -18.06 -27.08 2.61
CA THR A 285 -17.50 -27.33 1.28
C THR A 285 -16.06 -26.80 1.15
N LEU A 286 -15.79 -25.63 1.72
CA LEU A 286 -14.44 -25.06 1.69
C LEU A 286 -13.44 -25.92 2.47
N GLU A 287 -13.81 -26.39 3.66
CA GLU A 287 -12.99 -27.29 4.47
C GLU A 287 -12.71 -28.62 3.76
N ASN A 288 -13.72 -29.21 3.15
CA ASN A 288 -13.58 -30.44 2.39
C ASN A 288 -12.63 -30.27 1.21
N ILE A 289 -12.73 -29.15 0.46
CA ILE A 289 -11.78 -28.84 -0.61
C ILE A 289 -10.35 -28.72 -0.06
N ILE A 290 -10.14 -28.04 1.06
CA ILE A 290 -8.81 -27.90 1.69
C ILE A 290 -8.27 -29.28 2.06
N ARG A 291 -9.08 -30.13 2.68
CA ARG A 291 -8.71 -31.50 3.06
C ARG A 291 -8.30 -32.32 1.84
N ILE A 292 -9.07 -32.28 0.75
CA ILE A 292 -8.75 -32.99 -0.49
C ILE A 292 -7.42 -32.54 -1.07
N ILE A 293 -7.18 -31.23 -1.21
CA ILE A 293 -5.90 -30.70 -1.72
C ILE A 293 -4.72 -31.16 -0.84
N LYS A 294 -4.90 -31.25 0.48
CA LYS A 294 -3.87 -31.75 1.40
C LYS A 294 -3.67 -33.27 1.27
N LEU A 295 -4.73 -34.05 1.14
CA LEU A 295 -4.65 -35.50 0.92
C LEU A 295 -3.93 -35.83 -0.39
N LEU A 296 -4.15 -35.06 -1.44
CA LEU A 296 -3.45 -35.16 -2.72
C LEU A 296 -1.95 -34.81 -2.61
N ASN A 297 -1.52 -34.23 -1.49
CA ASN A 297 -0.13 -33.85 -1.23
C ASN A 297 0.46 -32.96 -2.34
N TRP A 298 -0.29 -31.94 -2.76
CA TRP A 298 0.15 -30.99 -3.79
C TRP A 298 0.97 -29.82 -3.25
N THR A 299 1.14 -29.76 -1.93
CA THR A 299 1.74 -28.61 -1.22
C THR A 299 3.23 -28.40 -1.45
N GLY A 300 3.93 -29.33 -2.11
CA GLY A 300 5.36 -29.19 -2.46
C GLY A 300 5.63 -28.55 -3.82
N SER A 301 4.59 -28.09 -4.51
CA SER A 301 4.69 -27.51 -5.87
C SER A 301 5.14 -26.06 -5.86
N GLU A 302 5.86 -25.62 -6.89
CA GLU A 302 6.21 -24.21 -7.12
C GLU A 302 4.97 -23.31 -7.32
N LYS A 303 3.86 -23.86 -7.81
CA LYS A 303 2.58 -23.15 -7.98
C LYS A 303 1.64 -23.49 -6.84
N SER A 304 0.89 -22.48 -6.35
CA SER A 304 -0.02 -22.70 -5.23
C SER A 304 -1.19 -23.61 -5.59
N PRO A 305 -1.33 -24.76 -4.93
CA PRO A 305 -2.54 -25.57 -5.04
C PRO A 305 -3.75 -24.92 -4.35
N PHE A 306 -3.53 -23.85 -3.55
CA PHE A 306 -4.57 -23.05 -2.91
C PHE A 306 -4.86 -21.75 -3.68
N ALA A 307 -4.54 -21.68 -4.98
CA ALA A 307 -4.96 -20.59 -5.84
C ALA A 307 -6.48 -20.55 -5.99
N LEU A 308 -7.09 -19.37 -6.12
CA LEU A 308 -8.54 -19.20 -6.23
C LEU A 308 -9.18 -20.11 -7.30
N ARG A 309 -8.51 -20.30 -8.43
CA ARG A 309 -8.99 -21.18 -9.51
C ARG A 309 -9.19 -22.63 -9.07
N MET A 310 -8.33 -23.12 -8.19
CA MET A 310 -8.45 -24.48 -7.66
C MET A 310 -9.71 -24.63 -6.81
N PHE A 311 -9.98 -23.69 -5.92
CA PHE A 311 -11.21 -23.68 -5.14
C PHE A 311 -12.47 -23.62 -6.04
N GLN A 312 -12.42 -22.87 -7.13
CA GLN A 312 -13.52 -22.78 -8.09
C GLN A 312 -13.77 -24.12 -8.80
N VAL A 313 -12.71 -24.79 -9.24
CA VAL A 313 -12.79 -26.10 -9.90
C VAL A 313 -13.29 -27.17 -8.92
N PHE A 314 -12.67 -27.26 -7.74
CA PHE A 314 -13.06 -28.22 -6.72
C PHE A 314 -14.48 -27.99 -6.20
N LYS A 315 -14.92 -26.73 -6.06
CA LYS A 315 -16.30 -26.43 -5.70
C LYS A 315 -17.31 -27.02 -6.71
N LYS A 316 -17.00 -26.89 -8.00
CA LYS A 316 -17.82 -27.45 -9.05
C LYS A 316 -17.80 -28.98 -9.06
N LEU A 317 -16.65 -29.61 -8.83
CA LEU A 317 -16.52 -31.05 -8.67
C LEU A 317 -17.30 -31.53 -7.45
N TYR A 318 -17.18 -30.89 -6.32
CA TYR A 318 -17.89 -31.23 -5.10
C TYR A 318 -19.39 -31.11 -5.26
N ALA A 319 -19.89 -30.11 -5.98
CA ALA A 319 -21.33 -29.96 -6.29
C ALA A 319 -21.86 -31.09 -7.15
N ASN A 320 -21.02 -31.70 -8.00
CA ASN A 320 -21.47 -32.78 -8.92
C ASN A 320 -21.26 -34.18 -8.34
N TYR A 321 -20.21 -34.38 -7.53
CA TYR A 321 -19.81 -35.71 -7.06
C TYR A 321 -19.94 -35.88 -5.53
N GLY A 322 -20.13 -34.77 -4.79
CA GLY A 322 -20.30 -34.79 -3.34
C GLY A 322 -19.10 -35.41 -2.60
N GLU A 323 -19.40 -36.21 -1.59
CA GLU A 323 -18.41 -36.93 -0.80
C GLU A 323 -17.68 -38.03 -1.58
N ASN A 324 -18.27 -38.52 -2.64
CA ASN A 324 -17.65 -39.50 -3.55
C ASN A 324 -16.44 -38.95 -4.31
N MET A 325 -16.18 -37.65 -4.17
CA MET A 325 -15.03 -37.01 -4.76
C MET A 325 -13.67 -37.46 -4.17
N VAL A 326 -13.68 -38.03 -2.98
CA VAL A 326 -12.47 -38.57 -2.29
C VAL A 326 -12.46 -40.08 -2.47
N ASP A 327 -12.44 -40.51 -3.72
CA ASP A 327 -12.27 -41.90 -4.01
C ASP A 327 -10.78 -42.27 -4.01
N ASP A 328 -10.46 -43.53 -3.68
CA ASP A 328 -9.10 -44.05 -3.68
C ASP A 328 -8.41 -43.84 -5.03
N GLU A 329 -9.16 -43.81 -6.12
CA GLU A 329 -8.65 -43.57 -7.47
C GLU A 329 -8.11 -42.15 -7.67
N LEU A 330 -8.81 -41.10 -7.17
CA LEU A 330 -8.31 -39.73 -7.23
C LEU A 330 -7.00 -39.61 -6.42
N LEU A 331 -6.95 -40.24 -5.25
CA LEU A 331 -5.74 -40.24 -4.40
C LEU A 331 -4.59 -41.03 -5.03
N MET A 332 -4.86 -42.16 -5.69
CA MET A 332 -3.85 -42.99 -6.36
C MET A 332 -3.27 -42.29 -7.60
N ASN A 333 -4.15 -41.70 -8.43
CA ASN A 333 -3.77 -41.20 -9.75
C ASN A 333 -3.27 -39.76 -9.75
N CYS A 334 -3.66 -38.94 -8.73
CA CYS A 334 -3.35 -37.51 -8.69
C CYS A 334 -2.40 -37.10 -7.56
N LYS A 335 -1.91 -38.05 -6.77
CA LYS A 335 -1.10 -37.78 -5.58
C LYS A 335 0.28 -37.26 -5.93
N GLY A 336 0.69 -36.21 -5.20
CA GLY A 336 2.03 -35.67 -5.20
C GLY A 336 2.21 -34.38 -6.01
N ALA A 337 3.19 -33.60 -5.60
CA ALA A 337 3.52 -32.30 -6.20
C ALA A 337 3.81 -32.38 -7.68
N SER A 338 4.53 -33.40 -8.13
CA SER A 338 4.87 -33.62 -9.55
C SER A 338 3.64 -33.80 -10.44
N TYR A 339 2.59 -34.47 -9.94
CA TYR A 339 1.34 -34.60 -10.71
C TYR A 339 0.69 -33.22 -10.89
N PHE A 340 0.60 -32.44 -9.81
CA PHE A 340 0.04 -31.10 -9.87
C PHE A 340 0.84 -30.21 -10.84
N GLU A 341 2.16 -30.19 -10.73
CA GLU A 341 3.02 -29.35 -11.57
C GLU A 341 2.93 -29.69 -13.05
N ASN A 342 2.89 -30.98 -13.37
CA ASN A 342 2.97 -31.44 -14.75
C ASN A 342 1.60 -31.56 -15.45
N LYS A 343 0.52 -31.82 -14.70
CA LYS A 343 -0.80 -32.10 -15.26
C LYS A 343 -1.85 -31.03 -14.98
N ILE A 344 -1.81 -30.39 -13.81
CA ILE A 344 -2.86 -29.47 -13.37
C ILE A 344 -2.42 -28.01 -13.50
N ALA A 345 -1.25 -27.68 -12.98
CA ALA A 345 -0.77 -26.29 -12.95
C ALA A 345 -0.56 -25.65 -14.35
N PRO A 346 -0.14 -26.39 -15.41
CA PRO A 346 -0.02 -25.85 -16.75
C PRO A 346 -1.35 -25.54 -17.43
N VAL A 347 -2.44 -26.20 -17.01
CA VAL A 347 -3.76 -26.06 -17.62
C VAL A 347 -4.26 -24.62 -17.46
N LYS A 348 -4.59 -23.96 -18.57
CA LYS A 348 -5.01 -22.54 -18.56
C LYS A 348 -6.50 -22.36 -18.30
N SER A 349 -7.34 -23.32 -18.73
CA SER A 349 -8.79 -23.26 -18.60
C SER A 349 -9.30 -24.00 -17.36
N ASN A 350 -10.19 -23.35 -16.60
CA ASN A 350 -10.86 -24.02 -15.48
C ASN A 350 -11.77 -25.18 -15.95
N ALA A 351 -12.35 -25.08 -17.16
CA ALA A 351 -13.14 -26.13 -17.74
C ALA A 351 -12.30 -27.38 -18.06
N GLU A 352 -11.17 -27.22 -18.72
CA GLU A 352 -10.23 -28.29 -19.01
C GLU A 352 -9.69 -28.95 -17.74
N MET A 353 -9.36 -28.14 -16.70
CA MET A 353 -8.92 -28.66 -15.41
C MET A 353 -10.04 -29.49 -14.73
N TYR A 354 -11.27 -29.01 -14.79
CA TYR A 354 -12.44 -29.76 -14.32
C TYR A 354 -12.57 -31.08 -15.05
N ASP A 355 -12.50 -31.12 -16.39
CA ASP A 355 -12.62 -32.29 -17.20
C ASP A 355 -11.53 -33.34 -16.92
N ILE A 356 -10.33 -32.91 -16.70
CA ILE A 356 -9.21 -33.81 -16.31
C ILE A 356 -9.52 -34.49 -14.97
N LEU A 357 -9.90 -33.71 -13.95
CA LEU A 357 -10.20 -34.26 -12.63
C LEU A 357 -11.47 -35.06 -12.59
N ALA A 358 -12.51 -34.64 -13.30
CA ALA A 358 -13.78 -35.37 -13.39
C ALA A 358 -13.60 -36.77 -14.02
N LYS A 359 -12.80 -36.90 -15.09
CA LYS A 359 -12.50 -38.19 -15.72
C LYS A 359 -11.84 -39.16 -14.75
N ILE A 360 -11.02 -38.70 -13.85
CA ILE A 360 -10.34 -39.53 -12.85
C ILE A 360 -11.31 -39.97 -11.76
N ILE A 361 -12.23 -39.09 -11.34
CA ILE A 361 -13.25 -39.39 -10.33
C ILE A 361 -14.28 -40.44 -10.87
N THR A 362 -14.46 -40.47 -12.18
CA THR A 362 -15.45 -41.36 -12.82
C THR A 362 -14.85 -42.59 -13.48
N ALA A 363 -13.52 -42.78 -13.42
CA ALA A 363 -12.82 -43.95 -13.97
C ALA A 363 -12.96 -45.17 -13.07
#